data_a1caf7b28d84e7b188bf6eb8e897fcd9
#
_entry.id   a1caf7b28d84e7b188bf6eb8e897fcd9
#
_cell.length_a   1.000
_cell.length_b   1.000
_cell.length_c   1.000
_cell.angle_alpha   90.00
_cell.angle_beta   90.00
_cell.angle_gamma   90.00
#
_symmetry.space_group_name_H-M   'P 1'
#
loop_
_entity.id
_entity.type
_entity.pdbx_description
1 polymer ?
#
loop_
_entity_poly.entity_id
_entity_poly.type
_entity_poly.pdbx_seq_one_letter_code
_entity_poly.pdbx_strand_id
1 'polypeptide(L)'
;MPIVRALFVYPVKSCGAIALDDAQLGLKGIEWDRHWMVADENGRFVTQRQYAAMARIVPAFVEDGVRLTMEGMSEALHLPFAQRGGEARVPATVWDDDFEALDEGDHAAQWFTQAIGVPVRLLRFAHDVTRLASKKWTNGEDAPTQFADGFPILVTSEASLAQLNERLAAKGAPPVP
;
A
#
# COMPACT_ATOMS: atom_id res chain seq x y z
N MET A 1 -8.42 -14.41 25.66
CA MET A 1 -8.88 -13.77 24.41
C MET A 1 -7.71 -13.04 23.76
N PRO A 2 -7.51 -13.13 22.44
CA PRO A 2 -6.53 -12.30 21.78
C PRO A 2 -6.92 -10.81 21.90
N ILE A 3 -5.91 -9.94 22.03
CA ILE A 3 -6.09 -8.48 22.14
C ILE A 3 -5.31 -7.87 21.00
N VAL A 4 -5.94 -6.96 20.25
CA VAL A 4 -5.25 -6.14 19.25
C VAL A 4 -4.42 -5.09 19.98
N ARG A 5 -3.12 -5.06 19.74
CA ARG A 5 -2.17 -4.13 20.37
C ARG A 5 -1.88 -2.92 19.52
N ALA A 6 -1.86 -3.09 18.21
CA ALA A 6 -1.62 -2.00 17.28
C ALA A 6 -2.38 -2.27 15.98
N LEU A 7 -2.81 -1.19 15.35
CA LEU A 7 -3.44 -1.18 14.03
C LEU A 7 -2.63 -0.28 13.11
N PHE A 8 -2.42 -0.74 11.90
CA PHE A 8 -1.73 0.02 10.87
C PHE A 8 -2.48 -0.08 9.55
N VAL A 9 -2.51 1.02 8.82
CA VAL A 9 -2.98 1.08 7.43
C VAL A 9 -1.83 1.56 6.53
N TYR A 10 -1.76 1.00 5.34
CA TYR A 10 -0.76 1.33 4.32
C TYR A 10 -1.46 1.86 3.06
N PRO A 11 -1.81 3.15 2.98
CA PRO A 11 -2.59 3.66 1.86
C PRO A 11 -1.96 3.39 0.49
N VAL A 12 -0.64 3.53 0.41
CA VAL A 12 0.13 3.24 -0.80
C VAL A 12 0.94 1.96 -0.62
N LYS A 13 0.76 0.99 -1.52
CA LYS A 13 1.52 -0.27 -1.52
C LYS A 13 3.02 -0.01 -1.45
N SER A 14 3.71 -0.69 -0.52
CA SER A 14 5.16 -0.59 -0.27
C SER A 14 5.69 0.74 0.28
N CYS A 15 4.82 1.69 0.64
CA CYS A 15 5.20 2.89 1.38
C CYS A 15 5.04 2.70 2.90
N GLY A 16 5.27 3.74 3.67
CA GLY A 16 5.11 3.73 5.12
C GLY A 16 3.68 3.50 5.59
N ALA A 17 3.52 3.24 6.88
CA ALA A 17 2.24 3.01 7.54
C ALA A 17 1.71 4.27 8.22
N ILE A 18 0.40 4.27 8.47
CA ILE A 18 -0.27 5.15 9.42
C ILE A 18 -0.72 4.28 10.59
N ALA A 19 -0.33 4.63 11.82
CA ALA A 19 -0.86 3.99 13.02
C ALA A 19 -2.29 4.50 13.28
N LEU A 20 -3.19 3.61 13.72
CA LEU A 20 -4.59 3.91 13.98
C LEU A 20 -4.96 3.48 15.39
N ASP A 21 -5.82 4.28 16.05
CA ASP A 21 -6.45 3.91 17.32
C ASP A 21 -7.67 3.00 17.08
N ASP A 22 -8.38 3.23 15.98
CA ASP A 22 -9.50 2.43 15.51
C ASP A 22 -9.48 2.32 13.98
N ALA A 23 -10.16 1.32 13.42
CA ALA A 23 -10.24 1.11 11.99
C ALA A 23 -11.63 0.64 11.55
N GLN A 24 -12.13 1.24 10.48
CA GLN A 24 -13.34 0.78 9.83
C GLN A 24 -13.02 -0.36 8.86
N LEU A 25 -13.72 -1.49 9.02
CA LEU A 25 -13.60 -2.64 8.13
C LEU A 25 -14.70 -2.61 7.08
N GLY A 26 -14.28 -2.56 5.83
CA GLY A 26 -15.14 -2.77 4.66
C GLY A 26 -14.93 -4.15 4.05
N LEU A 27 -15.61 -4.40 2.93
CA LEU A 27 -15.49 -5.66 2.18
C LEU A 27 -14.08 -5.92 1.64
N LYS A 28 -13.30 -4.88 1.40
CA LYS A 28 -11.92 -4.95 0.85
C LYS A 28 -10.83 -4.79 1.93
N GLY A 29 -11.18 -4.92 3.21
CA GLY A 29 -10.26 -4.75 4.35
C GLY A 29 -10.42 -3.43 5.08
N ILE A 30 -9.36 -2.94 5.72
CA ILE A 30 -9.33 -1.62 6.36
C ILE A 30 -9.49 -0.54 5.28
N GLU A 31 -10.32 0.45 5.58
CA GLU A 31 -10.56 1.56 4.65
C GLU A 31 -9.23 2.24 4.26
N TRP A 32 -9.08 2.53 2.97
CA TRP A 32 -7.88 3.11 2.34
C TRP A 32 -6.62 2.23 2.36
N ASP A 33 -6.67 1.00 2.86
CA ASP A 33 -5.50 0.13 2.88
C ASP A 33 -5.15 -0.36 1.48
N ARG A 34 -3.92 -0.07 1.03
CA ARG A 34 -3.41 -0.38 -0.33
C ARG A 34 -4.37 0.06 -1.44
N HIS A 35 -4.97 1.26 -1.24
CA HIS A 35 -5.85 1.87 -2.24
C HIS A 35 -5.06 2.45 -3.42
N TRP A 36 -3.78 2.77 -3.21
CA TRP A 36 -2.85 3.22 -4.24
C TRP A 36 -1.67 2.28 -4.40
N MET A 37 -1.11 2.29 -5.61
CA MET A 37 0.02 1.45 -6.00
C MET A 37 0.93 2.22 -6.95
N VAL A 38 2.24 2.15 -6.73
CA VAL A 38 3.22 2.63 -7.70
C VAL A 38 3.48 1.53 -8.73
N ALA A 39 3.46 1.89 -10.01
CA ALA A 39 3.65 0.97 -11.12
C ALA A 39 4.72 1.47 -12.09
N ASP A 40 5.37 0.55 -12.78
CA ASP A 40 6.26 0.82 -13.89
C ASP A 40 5.50 1.20 -15.17
N GLU A 41 6.22 1.42 -16.27
CA GLU A 41 5.66 1.78 -17.58
C GLU A 41 4.73 0.71 -18.18
N ASN A 42 4.82 -0.54 -17.70
CA ASN A 42 3.97 -1.65 -18.13
C ASN A 42 2.76 -1.87 -17.19
N GLY A 43 2.55 -0.99 -16.21
CA GLY A 43 1.48 -1.11 -15.23
C GLY A 43 1.76 -2.14 -14.13
N ARG A 44 2.97 -2.73 -14.07
CA ARG A 44 3.34 -3.69 -13.06
C ARG A 44 3.77 -2.98 -11.77
N PHE A 45 3.29 -3.48 -10.63
CA PHE A 45 3.63 -2.89 -9.33
C PHE A 45 5.13 -2.91 -9.05
N VAL A 46 5.65 -1.84 -8.49
CA VAL A 46 6.99 -1.75 -7.92
C VAL A 46 6.95 -1.83 -6.40
N THR A 47 8.04 -2.25 -5.78
CA THR A 47 8.08 -2.54 -4.35
C THR A 47 9.30 -1.95 -3.66
N GLN A 48 9.20 -1.75 -2.34
CA GLN A 48 10.35 -1.39 -1.49
C GLN A 48 11.50 -2.40 -1.53
N ARG A 49 11.28 -3.64 -1.99
CA ARG A 49 12.35 -4.63 -2.21
C ARG A 49 13.23 -4.25 -3.39
N GLN A 50 12.67 -3.58 -4.41
CA GLN A 50 13.38 -3.08 -5.58
C GLN A 50 13.91 -1.66 -5.31
N TYR A 51 13.09 -0.83 -4.67
CA TYR A 51 13.38 0.58 -4.39
C TYR A 51 13.16 0.88 -2.92
N ALA A 52 14.20 0.69 -2.10
CA ALA A 52 14.13 0.86 -0.65
C ALA A 52 13.64 2.26 -0.22
N ALA A 53 13.82 3.26 -1.08
CA ALA A 53 13.33 4.63 -0.87
C ALA A 53 11.81 4.69 -0.62
N MET A 54 11.03 3.76 -1.19
CA MET A 54 9.57 3.72 -0.98
C MET A 54 9.18 3.59 0.50
N ALA A 55 9.95 2.81 1.29
CA ALA A 55 9.70 2.64 2.71
C ALA A 55 9.87 3.93 3.53
N ARG A 56 10.54 4.95 2.96
CA ARG A 56 10.76 6.26 3.59
C ARG A 56 9.68 7.28 3.24
N ILE A 57 8.74 6.92 2.36
CA ILE A 57 7.58 7.76 2.03
C ILE A 57 6.58 7.61 3.19
N VAL A 58 6.30 8.71 3.89
CA VAL A 58 5.47 8.73 5.09
C VAL A 58 4.09 9.26 4.73
N PRO A 59 3.05 8.43 4.80
CA PRO A 59 1.67 8.86 4.64
C PRO A 59 1.10 9.42 5.95
N ALA A 60 0.16 10.36 5.81
CA ALA A 60 -0.67 10.83 6.91
C ALA A 60 -2.08 11.14 6.39
N PHE A 61 -3.11 10.77 7.13
CA PHE A 61 -4.47 11.22 6.81
C PHE A 61 -4.60 12.72 7.03
N VAL A 62 -5.30 13.37 6.13
CA VAL A 62 -5.76 14.75 6.21
C VAL A 62 -7.28 14.77 5.97
N GLU A 63 -7.92 15.92 6.13
CA GLU A 63 -9.39 16.04 6.09
C GLU A 63 -10.02 15.41 4.83
N ASP A 64 -9.40 15.58 3.67
CA ASP A 64 -9.95 15.20 2.36
C ASP A 64 -9.09 14.17 1.60
N GLY A 65 -8.09 13.54 2.26
CA GLY A 65 -7.20 12.62 1.55
C GLY A 65 -6.03 12.07 2.36
N VAL A 66 -5.00 11.66 1.64
CA VAL A 66 -3.72 11.22 2.19
C VAL A 66 -2.63 12.17 1.72
N ARG A 67 -1.87 12.72 2.65
CA ARG A 67 -0.66 13.49 2.38
C ARG A 67 0.56 12.59 2.49
N LEU A 68 1.38 12.57 1.46
CA LEU A 68 2.65 11.86 1.43
C LEU A 68 3.80 12.84 1.58
N THR A 69 4.75 12.52 2.43
CA THR A 69 5.99 13.28 2.61
C THR A 69 7.19 12.34 2.52
N MET A 70 8.34 12.87 2.16
CA MET A 70 9.61 12.15 2.20
C MET A 70 10.74 13.11 2.55
N GLU A 71 11.63 12.70 3.43
CA GLU A 71 12.81 13.48 3.78
C GLU A 71 13.66 13.79 2.54
N GLY A 72 14.05 15.04 2.37
CA GLY A 72 14.79 15.53 1.18
C GLY A 72 13.92 15.95 0.02
N MET A 73 12.60 15.79 0.08
CA MET A 73 11.66 16.35 -0.89
C MET A 73 11.11 17.69 -0.39
N SER A 74 11.06 18.69 -1.27
CA SER A 74 10.56 20.04 -0.93
C SER A 74 9.04 20.12 -0.85
N GLU A 75 8.34 19.23 -1.57
CA GLU A 75 6.89 19.23 -1.69
C GLU A 75 6.29 17.92 -1.18
N ALA A 76 5.14 18.04 -0.50
CA ALA A 76 4.30 16.91 -0.17
C ALA A 76 3.34 16.61 -1.34
N LEU A 77 3.02 15.33 -1.55
CA LEU A 77 1.97 14.94 -2.49
C LEU A 77 0.66 14.75 -1.73
N HIS A 78 -0.41 15.38 -2.23
CA HIS A 78 -1.77 15.17 -1.72
C HIS A 78 -2.58 14.27 -2.66
N LEU A 79 -3.14 13.20 -2.10
CA LEU A 79 -4.00 12.23 -2.78
C LEU A 79 -5.42 12.36 -2.22
N PRO A 80 -6.36 12.98 -2.92
CA PRO A 80 -7.71 13.16 -2.41
C PRO A 80 -8.46 11.82 -2.32
N PHE A 81 -9.34 11.68 -1.33
CA PHE A 81 -10.21 10.51 -1.23
C PHE A 81 -11.20 10.46 -2.41
N ALA A 82 -11.77 11.61 -2.74
CA ALA A 82 -12.68 11.71 -3.88
C ALA A 82 -11.94 11.52 -5.21
N GLN A 83 -12.55 10.76 -6.12
CA GLN A 83 -12.13 10.71 -7.51
C GLN A 83 -12.47 12.04 -8.18
N ARG A 84 -11.55 12.58 -8.97
CA ARG A 84 -11.75 13.86 -9.68
C ARG A 84 -12.71 13.73 -10.85
N GLY A 85 -12.88 12.50 -11.36
CA GLY A 85 -13.59 12.20 -12.59
C GLY A 85 -12.73 12.47 -13.84
N GLY A 86 -12.79 11.53 -14.77
CA GLY A 86 -12.01 11.60 -16.02
C GLY A 86 -10.57 11.11 -15.92
N GLU A 87 -10.19 10.46 -14.81
CA GLU A 87 -8.90 9.77 -14.71
C GLU A 87 -8.79 8.70 -15.79
N ALA A 88 -7.62 8.63 -16.43
CA ALA A 88 -7.35 7.63 -17.44
C ALA A 88 -7.36 6.22 -16.82
N ARG A 89 -8.06 5.28 -17.44
CA ARG A 89 -7.95 3.86 -17.11
C ARG A 89 -6.72 3.29 -17.80
N VAL A 90 -5.92 2.59 -17.02
CA VAL A 90 -4.68 1.97 -17.49
C VAL A 90 -4.59 0.52 -17.00
N PRO A 91 -3.94 -0.36 -17.76
CA PRO A 91 -3.65 -1.71 -17.29
C PRO A 91 -2.82 -1.68 -16.01
N ALA A 92 -3.14 -2.56 -15.07
CA ALA A 92 -2.40 -2.74 -13.83
C ALA A 92 -2.25 -4.24 -13.53
N THR A 93 -1.06 -4.63 -13.06
CA THR A 93 -0.74 -6.01 -12.72
C THR A 93 -0.24 -6.10 -11.30
N VAL A 94 -0.86 -6.96 -10.50
CA VAL A 94 -0.37 -7.35 -9.16
C VAL A 94 -0.19 -8.86 -9.14
N TRP A 95 1.05 -9.32 -9.10
CA TRP A 95 1.46 -10.72 -9.27
C TRP A 95 0.97 -11.30 -10.60
N ASP A 96 -0.02 -12.18 -10.57
CA ASP A 96 -0.61 -12.83 -11.73
C ASP A 96 -2.01 -12.27 -12.07
N ASP A 97 -2.46 -11.25 -11.35
CA ASP A 97 -3.76 -10.63 -11.55
C ASP A 97 -3.61 -9.37 -12.42
N ASP A 98 -4.26 -9.38 -13.58
CA ASP A 98 -4.37 -8.24 -14.48
C ASP A 98 -5.76 -7.60 -14.37
N PHE A 99 -5.81 -6.27 -14.25
CA PHE A 99 -7.05 -5.51 -14.15
C PHE A 99 -6.81 -4.05 -14.57
N GLU A 100 -7.86 -3.23 -14.58
CA GLU A 100 -7.74 -1.80 -14.84
C GLU A 100 -7.64 -1.01 -13.53
N ALA A 101 -6.81 0.02 -13.53
CA ALA A 101 -6.68 0.99 -12.46
C ALA A 101 -6.82 2.42 -13.00
N LEU A 102 -6.97 3.39 -12.11
CA LEU A 102 -7.04 4.81 -12.47
C LEU A 102 -5.67 5.45 -12.27
N ASP A 103 -5.20 6.18 -13.27
CA ASP A 103 -3.94 6.91 -13.20
C ASP A 103 -4.14 8.24 -12.44
N GLU A 104 -3.36 8.49 -11.40
CA GLU A 104 -3.41 9.72 -10.60
C GLU A 104 -2.82 10.95 -11.32
N GLY A 105 -2.30 10.77 -12.52
CA GLY A 105 -1.81 11.84 -13.39
C GLY A 105 -0.35 12.19 -13.19
N ASP A 106 0.09 13.15 -14.02
CA ASP A 106 1.52 13.44 -14.17
C ASP A 106 2.16 14.06 -12.92
N HIS A 107 1.42 14.83 -12.13
CA HIS A 107 1.95 15.41 -10.89
C HIS A 107 2.34 14.31 -9.89
N ALA A 108 1.48 13.31 -9.67
CA ALA A 108 1.78 12.18 -8.81
C ALA A 108 2.93 11.32 -9.37
N ALA A 109 2.95 11.10 -10.68
CA ALA A 109 4.02 10.36 -11.37
C ALA A 109 5.38 11.06 -11.22
N GLN A 110 5.44 12.36 -11.40
CA GLN A 110 6.68 13.15 -11.23
C GLN A 110 7.18 13.11 -9.79
N TRP A 111 6.28 13.27 -8.82
CA TRP A 111 6.63 13.21 -7.41
C TRP A 111 7.24 11.85 -7.03
N PHE A 112 6.59 10.74 -7.43
CA PHE A 112 7.12 9.40 -7.16
C PHE A 112 8.41 9.10 -7.93
N THR A 113 8.52 9.55 -9.19
CA THR A 113 9.75 9.45 -9.98
C THR A 113 10.91 10.14 -9.29
N GLN A 114 10.69 11.33 -8.73
CA GLN A 114 11.71 12.05 -7.95
C GLN A 114 12.04 11.31 -6.64
N ALA A 115 11.03 10.80 -5.93
CA ALA A 115 11.19 10.12 -4.64
C ALA A 115 12.00 8.82 -4.74
N ILE A 116 11.83 8.04 -5.80
CA ILE A 116 12.43 6.72 -5.95
C ILE A 116 13.51 6.63 -7.03
N GLY A 117 13.67 7.68 -7.85
CA GLY A 117 14.76 7.82 -8.82
C GLY A 117 14.58 7.09 -10.14
N VAL A 118 13.38 6.58 -10.44
CA VAL A 118 13.05 5.90 -11.72
C VAL A 118 11.66 6.32 -12.20
N PRO A 119 11.42 6.36 -13.53
CA PRO A 119 10.11 6.69 -14.09
C PRO A 119 9.04 5.70 -13.60
N VAL A 120 7.96 6.22 -13.00
CA VAL A 120 6.83 5.44 -12.50
C VAL A 120 5.54 6.23 -12.58
N ARG A 121 4.43 5.53 -12.42
CA ARG A 121 3.08 6.09 -12.29
C ARG A 121 2.48 5.72 -10.95
N LEU A 122 1.61 6.56 -10.41
CA LEU A 122 0.78 6.21 -9.26
C LEU A 122 -0.62 5.84 -9.75
N LEU A 123 -1.08 4.67 -9.36
CA LEU A 123 -2.37 4.13 -9.75
C LEU A 123 -3.29 4.03 -8.52
N ARG A 124 -4.57 4.36 -8.71
CA ARG A 124 -5.65 4.19 -7.74
C ARG A 124 -6.48 2.97 -8.09
N PHE A 125 -6.91 2.21 -7.11
CA PHE A 125 -7.84 1.11 -7.31
C PHE A 125 -9.23 1.66 -7.66
N ALA A 126 -9.75 1.29 -8.83
CA ALA A 126 -11.06 1.75 -9.28
C ALA A 126 -12.18 1.10 -8.46
N HIS A 127 -13.20 1.89 -8.11
CA HIS A 127 -14.30 1.42 -7.24
C HIS A 127 -15.14 0.29 -7.87
N ASP A 128 -15.25 0.29 -9.20
CA ASP A 128 -16.01 -0.66 -10.01
C ASP A 128 -15.19 -1.89 -10.42
N VAL A 129 -13.92 -1.98 -10.03
CA VAL A 129 -13.05 -3.13 -10.24
C VAL A 129 -13.13 -4.06 -9.04
N THR A 130 -13.20 -5.35 -9.32
CA THR A 130 -13.12 -6.41 -8.30
C THR A 130 -11.88 -7.26 -8.54
N ARG A 131 -11.02 -7.31 -7.55
CA ARG A 131 -9.92 -8.25 -7.45
C ARG A 131 -10.16 -9.14 -6.26
N LEU A 132 -10.04 -10.46 -6.44
CA LEU A 132 -10.29 -11.45 -5.38
C LEU A 132 -8.99 -12.07 -4.90
N ALA A 133 -8.89 -12.32 -3.62
CA ALA A 133 -7.86 -13.20 -3.08
C ALA A 133 -7.98 -14.61 -3.67
N SER A 134 -6.87 -15.34 -3.71
CA SER A 134 -6.85 -16.68 -4.29
C SER A 134 -7.83 -17.63 -3.58
N LYS A 135 -8.75 -18.19 -4.34
CA LYS A 135 -9.77 -19.16 -3.85
C LYS A 135 -9.16 -20.39 -3.20
N LYS A 136 -7.93 -20.73 -3.53
CA LYS A 136 -7.16 -21.79 -2.87
C LYS A 136 -7.04 -21.57 -1.35
N TRP A 137 -6.98 -20.32 -0.91
CA TRP A 137 -6.75 -19.95 0.49
C TRP A 137 -7.98 -19.40 1.20
N THR A 138 -9.09 -19.20 0.47
CA THR A 138 -10.38 -18.73 1.01
C THR A 138 -11.42 -19.84 1.13
N ASN A 139 -11.03 -21.11 0.95
CA ASN A 139 -11.95 -22.25 0.87
C ASN A 139 -13.05 -22.06 -0.20
N GLY A 140 -12.73 -21.35 -1.29
CA GLY A 140 -13.66 -21.08 -2.39
C GLY A 140 -14.51 -19.82 -2.21
N GLU A 141 -14.48 -19.19 -1.04
CA GLU A 141 -15.22 -17.95 -0.78
C GLU A 141 -14.59 -16.76 -1.51
N ASP A 142 -15.43 -15.80 -1.88
CA ASP A 142 -14.99 -14.56 -2.48
C ASP A 142 -14.49 -13.60 -1.39
N ALA A 143 -13.22 -13.26 -1.44
CA ALA A 143 -12.57 -12.30 -0.55
C ALA A 143 -12.01 -11.12 -1.37
N PRO A 144 -12.77 -10.02 -1.53
CA PRO A 144 -12.32 -8.87 -2.28
C PRO A 144 -11.08 -8.22 -1.64
N THR A 145 -10.16 -7.77 -2.48
CA THR A 145 -8.98 -7.03 -2.06
C THR A 145 -8.68 -5.88 -3.05
N GLN A 146 -7.78 -5.00 -2.68
CA GLN A 146 -7.29 -3.93 -3.56
C GLN A 146 -5.88 -4.28 -4.07
N PHE A 147 -4.89 -3.38 -3.89
CA PHE A 147 -3.52 -3.66 -4.28
C PHE A 147 -2.71 -4.47 -3.24
N ALA A 148 -3.37 -5.08 -2.23
CA ALA A 148 -2.69 -5.98 -1.31
C ALA A 148 -2.10 -7.20 -2.03
N ASP A 149 -1.08 -7.84 -1.47
CA ASP A 149 -0.42 -8.97 -2.12
C ASP A 149 -1.37 -10.16 -2.33
N GLY A 150 -1.99 -10.65 -1.27
CA GLY A 150 -2.92 -11.78 -1.35
C GLY A 150 -4.20 -11.53 -0.58
N PHE A 151 -4.11 -11.05 0.64
CA PHE A 151 -5.25 -10.81 1.53
C PHE A 151 -5.31 -9.35 1.97
N PRO A 152 -6.52 -8.83 2.25
CA PRO A 152 -6.68 -7.43 2.63
C PRO A 152 -6.10 -7.13 4.03
N ILE A 153 -5.97 -8.12 4.92
CA ILE A 153 -5.49 -7.93 6.28
C ILE A 153 -4.35 -8.90 6.56
N LEU A 154 -3.25 -8.38 7.11
CA LEU A 154 -2.16 -9.18 7.67
C LEU A 154 -2.24 -9.13 9.20
N VAL A 155 -2.31 -10.29 9.83
CA VAL A 155 -2.27 -10.42 11.29
C VAL A 155 -0.93 -11.01 11.71
N THR A 156 -0.22 -10.32 12.59
CA THR A 156 1.03 -10.80 13.20
C THR A 156 0.89 -10.82 14.71
N SER A 157 1.75 -11.56 15.42
CA SER A 157 1.77 -11.57 16.88
C SER A 157 3.04 -10.92 17.43
N GLU A 158 2.92 -10.28 18.61
CA GLU A 158 4.07 -9.76 19.35
C GLU A 158 5.13 -10.85 19.61
N ALA A 159 4.68 -12.08 19.85
CA ALA A 159 5.59 -13.20 20.05
C ALA A 159 6.42 -13.53 18.79
N SER A 160 5.81 -13.43 17.59
CA SER A 160 6.55 -13.62 16.33
C SER A 160 7.57 -12.52 16.11
N LEU A 161 7.23 -11.27 16.44
CA LEU A 161 8.14 -10.14 16.35
C LEU A 161 9.31 -10.29 17.34
N ALA A 162 9.03 -10.66 18.60
CA ALA A 162 10.05 -10.91 19.60
C ALA A 162 11.02 -12.01 19.14
N GLN A 163 10.51 -13.13 18.62
CA GLN A 163 11.34 -14.22 18.10
C GLN A 163 12.23 -13.76 16.91
N LEU A 164 11.68 -12.93 16.02
CA LEU A 164 12.46 -12.37 14.93
C LEU A 164 13.59 -11.51 15.47
N ASN A 165 13.31 -10.63 16.42
CA ASN A 165 14.29 -9.72 17.01
C ASN A 165 15.39 -10.47 17.80
N GLU A 166 15.05 -11.56 18.49
CA GLU A 166 16.05 -12.47 19.09
C GLU A 166 17.00 -13.06 18.04
N ARG A 167 16.47 -13.51 16.90
CA ARG A 167 17.29 -14.03 15.79
C ARG A 167 18.16 -12.98 15.13
N LEU A 168 17.66 -11.73 15.01
CA LEU A 168 18.42 -10.60 14.51
C LEU A 168 19.58 -10.26 15.46
N ALA A 169 19.29 -10.16 16.77
CA ALA A 169 20.31 -9.90 17.80
C ALA A 169 21.41 -10.97 17.81
N ALA A 170 21.05 -12.25 17.67
CA ALA A 170 22.03 -13.34 17.57
C ALA A 170 22.96 -13.23 16.34
N LYS A 171 22.56 -12.47 15.33
CA LYS A 171 23.36 -12.16 14.12
C LYS A 171 24.01 -10.78 14.16
N GLY A 172 23.90 -10.05 15.28
CA GLY A 172 24.42 -8.68 15.40
C GLY A 172 23.65 -7.64 14.58
N ALA A 173 22.42 -7.96 14.14
CA ALA A 173 21.56 -7.05 13.40
C ALA A 173 20.63 -6.26 14.33
N PRO A 174 20.26 -5.00 13.99
CA PRO A 174 19.33 -4.21 14.79
C PRO A 174 17.93 -4.86 14.78
N PRO A 175 17.14 -4.63 15.85
CA PRO A 175 15.76 -5.09 15.89
C PRO A 175 14.90 -4.36 14.84
N VAL A 176 13.82 -5.00 14.41
CA VAL A 176 12.73 -4.36 13.69
C VAL A 176 11.65 -3.92 14.67
N PRO A 177 10.98 -2.77 14.40
CA PRO A 177 9.95 -2.21 15.29
C PRO A 177 8.66 -3.03 15.28
#